data_881db0987e84d969cf4fc94a3c24e9b3
#
_entry.id   881db0987e84d969cf4fc94a3c24e9b3
#
_cell.length_a   1.000
_cell.length_b   1.000
_cell.length_c   1.000
_cell.angle_alpha   90.00
_cell.angle_beta   90.00
_cell.angle_gamma   90.00
#
_symmetry.space_group_name_H-M   'P 1'
#
loop_
_entity.id
_entity.type
_entity.pdbx_description
1 polymer ?
#
loop_
_entity_poly.entity_id
_entity_poly.type
_entity_poly.pdbx_seq_one_letter_code
_entity_poly.pdbx_strand_id
1 'polypeptide(L)'
;QGFQGKFEMLSAIYGLLTVSQSIIFVATRETAEQVQHHMEREGHVTSLLHGGMAPQDRDMVIDNFRCGRSKVLISTNVLARGIDVLQVSLVINFDLPQTTERMGDPETYLHRIGRTGRFGRSGVAINFVHNRHSMEILLAFERYFNHPIVYIPSDSLEAIESKLSEIKSNPAA
;
A
#
# COMPACT_ATOMS: atom_id res chain seq x y z
N GLN A 1 10.67 15.89 7.91
CA GLN A 1 9.20 15.82 7.77
C GLN A 1 8.71 14.58 6.98
N GLY A 2 9.49 14.06 6.01
CA GLY A 2 9.01 13.02 5.10
C GLY A 2 8.62 11.69 5.74
N PHE A 3 9.47 11.12 6.59
CA PHE A 3 9.26 9.78 7.15
C PHE A 3 8.18 9.78 8.25
N GLN A 4 8.25 10.73 9.17
CA GLN A 4 7.24 10.89 10.22
C GLN A 4 5.87 11.21 9.64
N GLY A 5 5.80 12.04 8.62
CA GLY A 5 4.55 12.37 7.93
C GLY A 5 3.86 11.16 7.30
N LYS A 6 4.61 10.16 6.85
CA LYS A 6 4.04 8.91 6.33
C LYS A 6 3.30 8.12 7.40
N PHE A 7 3.82 8.06 8.64
CA PHE A 7 3.13 7.38 9.75
C PHE A 7 1.87 8.11 10.17
N GLU A 8 1.90 9.43 10.23
CA GLU A 8 0.71 10.25 10.49
C GLU A 8 -0.37 10.02 9.43
N MET A 9 0.05 9.90 8.16
CA MET A 9 -0.86 9.61 7.06
C MET A 9 -1.46 8.20 7.16
N LEU A 10 -0.68 7.18 7.58
CA LEU A 10 -1.21 5.84 7.83
C LEU A 10 -2.32 5.89 8.88
N SER A 11 -2.08 6.54 10.00
CA SER A 11 -3.08 6.70 11.08
C SER A 11 -4.34 7.38 10.56
N ALA A 12 -4.19 8.45 9.78
CA ALA A 12 -5.32 9.18 9.20
C ALA A 12 -6.15 8.30 8.25
N ILE A 13 -5.52 7.56 7.33
CA ILE A 13 -6.20 6.69 6.37
C ILE A 13 -6.99 5.59 7.09
N TYR A 14 -6.38 4.88 8.03
CA TYR A 14 -7.05 3.82 8.77
C TYR A 14 -8.14 4.33 9.72
N GLY A 15 -8.04 5.59 10.17
CA GLY A 15 -9.10 6.25 10.92
C GLY A 15 -10.30 6.67 10.06
N LEU A 16 -10.06 7.01 8.78
CA LEU A 16 -11.10 7.50 7.86
C LEU A 16 -11.77 6.38 7.04
N LEU A 17 -11.06 5.29 6.76
CA LEU A 17 -11.55 4.19 5.93
C LEU A 17 -11.95 2.98 6.77
N THR A 18 -13.10 2.40 6.44
CA THR A 18 -13.45 1.06 6.92
C THR A 18 -12.78 0.04 6.01
N VAL A 19 -11.76 -0.64 6.52
CA VAL A 19 -10.92 -1.56 5.74
C VAL A 19 -11.09 -2.97 6.27
N SER A 20 -11.47 -3.92 5.41
CA SER A 20 -11.53 -5.34 5.78
C SER A 20 -10.14 -5.95 5.88
N GLN A 21 -9.38 -5.90 4.80
CA GLN A 21 -7.97 -6.29 4.74
C GLN A 21 -7.21 -5.34 3.83
N SER A 22 -5.93 -5.12 4.14
CA SER A 22 -5.05 -4.22 3.41
C SER A 22 -3.64 -4.77 3.29
N ILE A 23 -2.91 -4.28 2.28
CA ILE A 23 -1.47 -4.55 2.11
C ILE A 23 -0.74 -3.22 2.09
N ILE A 24 0.33 -3.12 2.89
CA ILE A 24 1.25 -1.97 2.90
C ILE A 24 2.58 -2.45 2.31
N PHE A 25 2.98 -1.86 1.20
CA PHE A 25 4.26 -2.14 0.55
C PHE A 25 5.33 -1.13 0.98
N VAL A 26 6.47 -1.65 1.38
CA VAL A 26 7.63 -0.89 1.84
C VAL A 26 8.91 -1.31 1.11
N ALA A 27 9.94 -0.47 1.11
CA ALA A 27 11.19 -0.74 0.40
C ALA A 27 12.12 -1.70 1.13
N THR A 28 12.17 -1.64 2.47
CA THR A 28 13.14 -2.38 3.28
C THR A 28 12.48 -3.12 4.44
N ARG A 29 13.16 -4.18 4.92
CA ARG A 29 12.75 -4.91 6.11
C ARG A 29 12.68 -4.00 7.34
N GLU A 30 13.64 -3.12 7.52
CA GLU A 30 13.67 -2.18 8.63
C GLU A 30 12.42 -1.29 8.64
N THR A 31 12.07 -0.71 7.50
CA THR A 31 10.83 0.07 7.35
C THR A 31 9.59 -0.79 7.62
N ALA A 32 9.59 -2.03 7.17
CA ALA A 32 8.48 -2.95 7.42
C ALA A 32 8.27 -3.19 8.93
N GLU A 33 9.33 -3.39 9.68
CA GLU A 33 9.28 -3.58 11.13
C GLU A 33 8.78 -2.32 11.85
N GLN A 34 9.20 -1.14 11.40
CA GLN A 34 8.72 0.13 11.95
C GLN A 34 7.24 0.37 11.66
N VAL A 35 6.79 0.07 10.45
CA VAL A 35 5.36 0.16 10.07
C VAL A 35 4.54 -0.85 10.87
N GLN A 36 5.03 -2.08 11.03
CA GLN A 36 4.37 -3.08 11.86
C GLN A 36 4.18 -2.60 13.30
N HIS A 37 5.24 -2.10 13.91
CA HIS A 37 5.18 -1.57 15.28
C HIS A 37 4.16 -0.43 15.40
N HIS A 38 4.15 0.49 14.44
CA HIS A 38 3.20 1.59 14.41
C HIS A 38 1.74 1.09 14.33
N MET A 39 1.46 0.16 13.41
CA MET A 39 0.12 -0.38 13.21
C MET A 39 -0.36 -1.19 14.41
N GLU A 40 0.50 -1.98 15.02
CA GLU A 40 0.17 -2.76 16.22
C GLU A 40 -0.13 -1.86 17.43
N ARG A 41 0.59 -0.78 17.59
CA ARG A 41 0.29 0.22 18.63
C ARG A 41 -1.08 0.86 18.47
N GLU A 42 -1.59 0.93 17.25
CA GLU A 42 -2.94 1.42 16.95
C GLU A 42 -4.02 0.33 16.99
N GLY A 43 -3.65 -0.88 17.40
CA GLY A 43 -4.59 -1.98 17.62
C GLY A 43 -4.84 -2.88 16.40
N HIS A 44 -4.06 -2.75 15.33
CA HIS A 44 -4.20 -3.61 14.16
C HIS A 44 -3.47 -4.94 14.33
N VAL A 45 -4.08 -6.02 13.86
CA VAL A 45 -3.44 -7.33 13.78
C VAL A 45 -2.70 -7.44 12.45
N THR A 46 -1.38 -7.53 12.52
CA THR A 46 -0.49 -7.45 11.35
C THR A 46 0.22 -8.76 11.06
N SER A 47 0.62 -8.92 9.81
CA SER A 47 1.59 -9.92 9.35
C SER A 47 2.70 -9.24 8.57
N LEU A 48 3.91 -9.76 8.69
CA LEU A 48 5.11 -9.23 8.03
C LEU A 48 5.66 -10.24 7.04
N LEU A 49 6.00 -9.75 5.85
CA LEU A 49 6.51 -10.57 4.76
C LEU A 49 7.76 -9.90 4.13
N HIS A 50 8.90 -10.59 4.17
CA HIS A 50 10.17 -10.09 3.61
C HIS A 50 11.06 -11.20 3.06
N GLY A 51 12.10 -10.84 2.29
CA GLY A 51 12.95 -11.77 1.57
C GLY A 51 13.85 -12.67 2.40
N GLY A 52 14.16 -12.27 3.64
CA GLY A 52 14.98 -13.07 4.56
C GLY A 52 14.25 -14.23 5.24
N MET A 53 12.94 -14.37 5.02
CA MET A 53 12.14 -15.44 5.60
C MET A 53 12.30 -16.76 4.82
N ALA A 54 12.27 -17.89 5.55
CA ALA A 54 12.19 -19.20 4.93
C ALA A 54 10.88 -19.38 4.16
N PRO A 55 10.86 -20.18 3.07
CA PRO A 55 9.65 -20.39 2.28
C PRO A 55 8.43 -20.85 3.07
N GLN A 56 8.63 -21.72 4.06
CA GLN A 56 7.56 -22.21 4.94
C GLN A 56 6.97 -21.10 5.80
N ASP A 57 7.80 -20.19 6.30
CA ASP A 57 7.36 -19.07 7.12
C ASP A 57 6.56 -18.07 6.28
N ARG A 58 6.97 -17.86 5.03
CA ARG A 58 6.23 -17.03 4.08
C ARG A 58 4.85 -17.60 3.77
N ASP A 59 4.78 -18.89 3.52
CA ASP A 59 3.51 -19.58 3.26
C ASP A 59 2.57 -19.48 4.45
N MET A 60 3.09 -19.63 5.67
CA MET A 60 2.31 -19.48 6.89
C MET A 60 1.76 -18.05 7.06
N VAL A 61 2.56 -17.03 6.78
CA VAL A 61 2.13 -15.62 6.82
C VAL A 61 1.01 -15.37 5.80
N ILE A 62 1.16 -15.85 4.58
CA ILE A 62 0.16 -15.71 3.52
C ILE A 62 -1.14 -16.42 3.90
N ASP A 63 -1.06 -17.64 4.43
CA ASP A 63 -2.23 -18.40 4.87
C ASP A 63 -2.96 -17.72 6.03
N ASN A 64 -2.24 -17.20 7.02
CA ASN A 64 -2.80 -16.43 8.12
C ASN A 64 -3.53 -15.18 7.64
N PHE A 65 -2.97 -14.49 6.67
CA PHE A 65 -3.64 -13.33 6.07
C PHE A 65 -4.86 -13.75 5.24
N ARG A 66 -4.73 -14.79 4.41
CA ARG A 66 -5.83 -15.28 3.57
C ARG A 66 -7.05 -15.71 4.38
N CYS A 67 -6.85 -16.39 5.50
CA CYS A 67 -7.96 -16.83 6.36
C CYS A 67 -8.44 -15.76 7.36
N GLY A 68 -7.92 -14.53 7.27
CA GLY A 68 -8.38 -13.38 8.04
C GLY A 68 -7.87 -13.31 9.48
N ARG A 69 -6.85 -14.11 9.85
CA ARG A 69 -6.20 -14.01 11.18
C ARG A 69 -5.43 -12.72 11.36
N SER A 70 -4.86 -12.18 10.28
CA SER A 70 -4.32 -10.81 10.26
C SER A 70 -5.09 -9.96 9.24
N LYS A 71 -5.18 -8.66 9.52
CA LYS A 71 -5.94 -7.71 8.70
C LYS A 71 -5.05 -6.79 7.88
N VAL A 72 -3.80 -6.62 8.28
CA VAL A 72 -2.82 -5.79 7.61
C VAL A 72 -1.58 -6.63 7.30
N LEU A 73 -1.29 -6.81 6.02
CA LEU A 73 -0.06 -7.43 5.55
C LEU A 73 0.94 -6.34 5.20
N ILE A 74 2.12 -6.38 5.81
CA ILE A 74 3.22 -5.46 5.49
C ILE A 74 4.27 -6.24 4.73
N SER A 75 4.59 -5.82 3.51
CA SER A 75 5.44 -6.59 2.61
C SER A 75 6.52 -5.74 1.95
N THR A 76 7.71 -6.30 1.85
CA THR A 76 8.76 -5.81 0.95
C THR A 76 8.55 -6.35 -0.47
N ASN A 77 9.35 -5.88 -1.44
CA ASN A 77 9.18 -6.21 -2.88
C ASN A 77 9.34 -7.69 -3.27
N VAL A 78 9.76 -8.55 -2.35
CA VAL A 78 10.29 -9.88 -2.68
C VAL A 78 9.20 -10.91 -3.08
N LEU A 79 7.92 -10.54 -3.09
CA LEU A 79 6.85 -11.53 -3.10
C LEU A 79 5.73 -11.28 -4.10
N ALA A 80 6.09 -11.03 -5.34
CA ALA A 80 5.11 -11.06 -6.42
C ALA A 80 4.40 -12.43 -6.58
N ARG A 81 5.04 -13.54 -6.22
CA ARG A 81 4.54 -14.90 -6.53
C ARG A 81 3.49 -15.45 -5.58
N GLY A 82 3.55 -15.18 -4.27
CA GLY A 82 2.58 -15.71 -3.29
C GLY A 82 1.42 -14.76 -3.03
N ILE A 83 1.59 -13.47 -3.33
CA ILE A 83 0.60 -12.42 -3.17
C ILE A 83 -0.46 -12.44 -4.27
N ASP A 84 -0.20 -13.09 -5.41
CA ASP A 84 -1.08 -13.12 -6.58
C ASP A 84 -2.49 -13.66 -6.30
N VAL A 85 -2.66 -14.45 -5.26
CA VAL A 85 -3.96 -15.00 -4.84
C VAL A 85 -4.68 -14.12 -3.82
N LEU A 86 -4.05 -13.06 -3.31
CA LEU A 86 -4.62 -12.19 -2.30
C LEU A 86 -5.49 -11.11 -2.92
N GLN A 87 -6.66 -10.91 -2.32
CA GLN A 87 -7.61 -9.85 -2.68
C GLN A 87 -7.83 -8.97 -1.45
N VAL A 88 -7.64 -7.67 -1.61
CA VAL A 88 -7.76 -6.70 -0.52
C VAL A 88 -8.59 -5.49 -0.93
N SER A 89 -9.12 -4.77 0.03
CA SER A 89 -9.88 -3.54 -0.21
C SER A 89 -8.97 -2.30 -0.30
N LEU A 90 -7.76 -2.39 0.21
CA LEU A 90 -6.80 -1.27 0.24
C LEU A 90 -5.38 -1.76 0.01
N VAL A 91 -4.68 -1.09 -0.90
CA VAL A 91 -3.22 -1.20 -1.07
C VAL A 91 -2.61 0.15 -0.80
N ILE A 92 -1.58 0.20 0.06
CA ILE A 92 -0.80 1.39 0.31
C ILE A 92 0.64 1.16 -0.16
N ASN A 93 1.10 1.96 -1.10
CA ASN A 93 2.51 2.08 -1.40
C ASN A 93 3.13 3.12 -0.45
N PHE A 94 3.57 2.65 0.72
CA PHE A 94 4.33 3.47 1.67
C PHE A 94 5.64 3.95 1.03
N ASP A 95 6.26 3.06 0.27
CA ASP A 95 7.36 3.36 -0.65
C ASP A 95 6.97 2.94 -2.07
N LEU A 96 7.17 3.82 -3.04
CA LEU A 96 6.94 3.52 -4.45
C LEU A 96 7.97 2.50 -4.96
N PRO A 97 7.57 1.54 -5.82
CA PRO A 97 8.49 0.55 -6.33
C PRO A 97 9.52 1.17 -7.26
N GLN A 98 10.79 0.84 -7.01
CA GLN A 98 11.94 1.32 -7.78
C GLN A 98 12.81 0.15 -8.21
N THR A 99 13.45 0.31 -9.36
CA THR A 99 14.53 -0.57 -9.83
C THR A 99 15.80 -0.33 -9.02
N THR A 100 16.83 -1.17 -9.22
CA THR A 100 18.15 -0.99 -8.62
C THR A 100 18.81 0.35 -9.01
N GLU A 101 18.45 0.90 -10.15
CA GLU A 101 18.90 2.21 -10.63
C GLU A 101 18.08 3.39 -10.09
N ARG A 102 17.20 3.13 -9.14
CA ARG A 102 16.31 4.10 -8.51
C ARG A 102 15.30 4.74 -9.48
N MET A 103 15.04 4.09 -10.59
CA MET A 103 13.96 4.46 -11.50
C MET A 103 12.65 3.83 -11.04
N GLY A 104 11.52 4.44 -11.37
CA GLY A 104 10.22 3.82 -11.11
C GLY A 104 10.08 2.49 -11.82
N ASP A 105 9.51 1.49 -11.13
CA ASP A 105 9.23 0.16 -11.66
C ASP A 105 7.72 0.00 -11.91
N PRO A 106 7.24 0.29 -13.13
CA PRO A 106 5.81 0.29 -13.43
C PRO A 106 5.21 -1.11 -13.39
N GLU A 107 5.98 -2.15 -13.69
CA GLU A 107 5.51 -3.53 -13.67
C GLU A 107 5.20 -3.98 -12.24
N THR A 108 6.12 -3.73 -11.31
CA THR A 108 5.90 -3.97 -9.88
C THR A 108 4.76 -3.11 -9.33
N TYR A 109 4.64 -1.85 -9.75
CA TYR A 109 3.53 -0.98 -9.38
C TYR A 109 2.18 -1.59 -9.79
N LEU A 110 2.05 -2.03 -11.03
CA LEU A 110 0.82 -2.66 -11.53
C LEU A 110 0.49 -3.95 -10.75
N HIS A 111 1.48 -4.78 -10.45
CA HIS A 111 1.29 -6.00 -9.65
C HIS A 111 0.80 -5.70 -8.24
N ARG A 112 1.29 -4.62 -7.62
CA ARG A 112 0.85 -4.20 -6.28
C ARG A 112 -0.60 -3.71 -6.28
N ILE A 113 -0.94 -2.77 -7.13
CA ILE A 113 -2.29 -2.20 -7.18
C ILE A 113 -3.32 -3.19 -7.70
N GLY A 114 -2.90 -4.17 -8.50
CA GLY A 114 -3.74 -5.26 -9.00
C GLY A 114 -4.28 -6.20 -7.93
N ARG A 115 -3.91 -6.01 -6.65
CA ARG A 115 -4.52 -6.74 -5.51
C ARG A 115 -5.88 -6.17 -5.11
N THR A 116 -6.27 -5.05 -5.68
CA THR A 116 -7.59 -4.41 -5.44
C THR A 116 -8.46 -4.49 -6.69
N GLY A 117 -9.78 -4.41 -6.51
CA GLY A 117 -10.73 -4.20 -7.61
C GLY A 117 -10.99 -5.39 -8.54
N ARG A 118 -10.57 -6.61 -8.20
CA ARG A 118 -10.89 -7.81 -8.99
C ARG A 118 -12.31 -8.34 -8.70
N PHE A 119 -12.91 -9.03 -9.68
CA PHE A 119 -14.24 -9.66 -9.58
C PHE A 119 -15.38 -8.70 -9.24
N GLY A 120 -15.36 -7.49 -9.80
CA GLY A 120 -16.38 -6.47 -9.56
C GLY A 120 -16.35 -5.85 -8.15
N ARG A 121 -15.33 -6.14 -7.35
CA ARG A 121 -15.13 -5.50 -6.04
C ARG A 121 -14.41 -4.18 -6.22
N SER A 122 -14.90 -3.13 -5.57
CA SER A 122 -14.21 -1.85 -5.47
C SER A 122 -13.06 -1.95 -4.47
N GLY A 123 -11.90 -1.43 -4.85
CA GLY A 123 -10.73 -1.30 -3.98
C GLY A 123 -10.04 0.03 -4.21
N VAL A 124 -9.19 0.43 -3.28
CA VAL A 124 -8.43 1.68 -3.33
C VAL A 124 -6.95 1.38 -3.25
N ALA A 125 -6.16 2.02 -4.12
CA ALA A 125 -4.70 2.03 -4.04
C ALA A 125 -4.24 3.45 -3.72
N ILE A 126 -3.40 3.60 -2.69
CA ILE A 126 -2.90 4.89 -2.22
C ILE A 126 -1.37 4.90 -2.31
N ASN A 127 -0.82 5.95 -2.88
CA ASN A 127 0.61 6.14 -3.04
C ASN A 127 1.09 7.29 -2.17
N PHE A 128 2.11 7.06 -1.35
CA PHE A 128 2.74 8.12 -0.57
C PHE A 128 3.85 8.80 -1.38
N VAL A 129 3.75 10.13 -1.44
CA VAL A 129 4.73 11.00 -2.08
C VAL A 129 5.23 11.99 -1.04
N HIS A 130 6.54 12.05 -0.82
CA HIS A 130 7.12 12.87 0.25
C HIS A 130 8.26 13.77 -0.21
N ASN A 131 8.71 13.62 -1.45
CA ASN A 131 9.78 14.42 -2.03
C ASN A 131 9.65 14.50 -3.56
N ARG A 132 10.51 15.31 -4.17
CA ARG A 132 10.53 15.50 -5.62
C ARG A 132 10.75 14.18 -6.37
N HIS A 133 11.65 13.34 -5.90
CA HIS A 133 11.97 12.06 -6.54
C HIS A 133 10.76 11.12 -6.58
N SER A 134 10.06 10.96 -5.47
CA SER A 134 8.84 10.14 -5.43
C SER A 134 7.72 10.72 -6.32
N MET A 135 7.62 12.04 -6.42
CA MET A 135 6.68 12.68 -7.35
C MET A 135 7.05 12.37 -8.81
N GLU A 136 8.32 12.46 -9.17
CA GLU A 136 8.79 12.14 -10.53
C GLU A 136 8.49 10.68 -10.91
N ILE A 137 8.66 9.75 -9.97
CA ILE A 137 8.29 8.34 -10.16
C ILE A 137 6.79 8.19 -10.41
N LEU A 138 5.96 8.82 -9.59
CA LEU A 138 4.51 8.74 -9.74
C LEU A 138 4.02 9.31 -11.06
N LEU A 139 4.56 10.45 -11.48
CA LEU A 139 4.26 11.06 -12.78
C LEU A 139 4.71 10.18 -13.96
N ALA A 140 5.83 9.45 -13.78
CA ALA A 140 6.27 8.46 -14.77
C ALA A 140 5.28 7.30 -14.89
N PHE A 141 4.68 6.83 -13.80
CA PHE A 141 3.63 5.82 -13.81
C PHE A 141 2.36 6.32 -14.52
N GLU A 142 1.92 7.54 -14.25
CA GLU A 142 0.79 8.15 -14.97
C GLU A 142 1.01 8.14 -16.48
N ARG A 143 2.18 8.56 -16.92
CA ARG A 143 2.53 8.57 -18.36
C ARG A 143 2.62 7.17 -18.95
N TYR A 144 3.23 6.25 -18.23
CA TYR A 144 3.41 4.86 -18.69
C TYR A 144 2.05 4.15 -18.91
N PHE A 145 1.12 4.30 -17.96
CA PHE A 145 -0.20 3.67 -18.04
C PHE A 145 -1.24 4.54 -18.77
N ASN A 146 -0.90 5.76 -19.12
CA ASN A 146 -1.84 6.74 -19.68
C ASN A 146 -3.13 6.86 -18.84
N HIS A 147 -2.96 6.88 -17.53
CA HIS A 147 -4.05 6.93 -16.56
C HIS A 147 -3.73 7.95 -15.48
N PRO A 148 -4.57 8.97 -15.27
CA PRO A 148 -4.33 9.97 -14.25
C PRO A 148 -4.46 9.36 -12.85
N ILE A 149 -3.58 9.79 -11.95
CA ILE A 149 -3.62 9.46 -10.52
C ILE A 149 -4.15 10.68 -9.79
N VAL A 150 -5.20 10.49 -8.99
CA VAL A 150 -5.81 11.60 -8.25
C VAL A 150 -4.90 12.05 -7.12
N TYR A 151 -4.55 13.33 -7.11
CA TYR A 151 -3.76 13.93 -6.05
C TYR A 151 -4.64 14.31 -4.85
N ILE A 152 -4.23 13.91 -3.65
CA ILE A 152 -4.87 14.30 -2.39
C ILE A 152 -3.89 15.15 -1.58
N PRO A 153 -4.20 16.43 -1.32
CA PRO A 153 -3.38 17.24 -0.42
C PRO A 153 -3.36 16.66 0.99
N SER A 154 -2.18 16.59 1.59
CA SER A 154 -2.00 16.02 2.93
C SER A 154 -2.01 17.04 4.06
N ASP A 155 -2.37 18.27 3.78
CA ASP A 155 -2.34 19.41 4.69
C ASP A 155 -3.56 19.49 5.63
N SER A 156 -4.66 18.77 5.31
CA SER A 156 -5.79 18.67 6.23
C SER A 156 -6.47 17.30 6.16
N LEU A 157 -6.94 16.79 7.29
CA LEU A 157 -7.74 15.57 7.37
C LEU A 157 -9.07 15.71 6.62
N GLU A 158 -9.67 16.87 6.67
CA GLU A 158 -10.93 17.17 5.97
C GLU A 158 -10.80 17.06 4.46
N ALA A 159 -9.69 17.56 3.89
CA ALA A 159 -9.40 17.44 2.46
C ALA A 159 -9.20 15.97 2.04
N ILE A 160 -8.50 15.19 2.86
CA ILE A 160 -8.30 13.75 2.63
C ILE A 160 -9.64 13.00 2.67
N GLU A 161 -10.44 13.25 3.70
CA GLU A 161 -11.77 12.62 3.86
C GLU A 161 -12.70 12.93 2.69
N SER A 162 -12.76 14.19 2.28
CA SER A 162 -13.56 14.64 1.15
C SER A 162 -13.17 13.92 -0.15
N LYS A 163 -11.87 13.86 -0.46
CA LYS A 163 -11.37 13.19 -1.67
C LYS A 163 -11.58 11.68 -1.63
N LEU A 164 -11.37 11.02 -0.52
CA LEU A 164 -11.64 9.59 -0.38
C LEU A 164 -13.13 9.27 -0.53
N SER A 165 -14.00 10.13 -0.05
CA SER A 165 -15.44 10.00 -0.24
C SER A 165 -15.87 10.16 -1.69
N GLU A 166 -15.29 11.13 -2.42
CA GLU A 166 -15.51 11.31 -3.85
C GLU A 166 -15.10 10.06 -4.66
N ILE A 167 -13.93 9.49 -4.36
CA ILE A 167 -13.40 8.29 -5.05
C ILE A 167 -14.31 7.08 -4.80
N LYS A 168 -14.82 6.92 -3.58
CA LYS A 168 -15.76 5.84 -3.24
C LYS A 168 -17.11 5.97 -3.94
N SER A 169 -17.61 7.19 -4.13
CA SER A 169 -18.89 7.45 -4.78
C SER A 169 -18.81 7.38 -6.31
N ASN A 170 -17.61 7.45 -6.89
CA ASN A 170 -17.38 7.38 -8.33
C ASN A 170 -16.27 6.39 -8.70
N PRO A 171 -16.55 5.07 -8.68
CA PRO A 171 -15.55 4.02 -8.91
C PRO A 171 -14.98 3.98 -10.35
N ALA A 172 -15.44 4.86 -11.24
CA ALA A 172 -14.96 4.99 -12.62
C ALA A 172 -13.98 6.16 -12.83
N ALA A 173 -13.62 6.85 -11.76
CA ALA A 173 -12.67 7.97 -11.81
C ALA A 173 -11.22 7.50 -11.61
#